data_f1015c603efcd3ddddd416aff672520a
#
_entry.id   f1015c603efcd3ddddd416aff672520a
#
_cell.length_a   1.000
_cell.length_b   1.000
_cell.length_c   1.000
_cell.angle_alpha   90.00
_cell.angle_beta   90.00
_cell.angle_gamma   90.00
#
_symmetry.space_group_name_H-M   'P 1'
#
loop_
_entity.id
_entity.type
_entity.pdbx_description
1 polymer ?
#
loop_
_entity_poly.entity_id
_entity_poly.type
_entity_poly.pdbx_seq_one_letter_code
_entity_poly.pdbx_strand_id
1 'polypeptide(L)'
;QVFTDNLKNGFESWSWGGAYAPSTEAFITGTSSMKAAFDAGGWGGMQLGNSGSVDASACRYFAFWAKGADVDFDVQVTVNWGPWKSFTIPAKTWTYFKFDLLTAGWTNLNAVNNVTFQIKGADKTFYFDNIVFLK
;
A
#
# COMPACT_ATOMS: atom_id res chain seq x y z
N GLN A 1 3.81 -9.81 6.94
CA GLN A 1 3.50 -9.58 5.52
C GLN A 1 2.05 -9.19 5.35
N VAL A 2 1.80 -8.14 4.59
CA VAL A 2 0.46 -7.73 4.16
C VAL A 2 0.17 -8.30 2.77
N PHE A 3 1.13 -8.20 1.88
CA PHE A 3 1.02 -8.72 0.52
C PHE A 3 2.38 -9.21 0.02
N THR A 4 2.38 -10.37 -0.65
CA THR A 4 3.51 -10.84 -1.47
C THR A 4 3.00 -11.13 -2.88
N ASP A 5 2.56 -12.34 -3.20
CA ASP A 5 1.83 -12.63 -4.44
C ASP A 5 0.32 -12.59 -4.24
N ASN A 6 -0.11 -12.64 -2.99
CA ASN A 6 -1.50 -12.52 -2.55
C ASN A 6 -1.52 -11.79 -1.21
N LEU A 7 -2.70 -11.37 -0.81
CA LEU A 7 -2.92 -10.83 0.53
C LEU A 7 -2.65 -11.92 1.58
N LYS A 8 -1.97 -11.56 2.66
CA LYS A 8 -1.48 -12.47 3.69
C LYS A 8 -2.01 -12.11 5.07
N ASN A 9 -1.94 -13.08 5.97
CA ASN A 9 -2.19 -12.88 7.41
C ASN A 9 -3.56 -12.29 7.75
N GLY A 10 -4.58 -12.61 6.93
CA GLY A 10 -5.94 -12.14 7.13
C GLY A 10 -6.26 -10.80 6.51
N PHE A 11 -5.31 -10.19 5.80
CA PHE A 11 -5.60 -8.97 5.04
C PHE A 11 -6.46 -9.28 3.82
N GLU A 12 -7.41 -8.40 3.57
CA GLU A 12 -8.32 -8.46 2.44
C GLU A 12 -8.56 -7.05 1.88
N SER A 13 -9.09 -6.95 0.68
CA SER A 13 -9.33 -5.65 0.05
C SER A 13 -10.66 -5.06 0.54
N TRP A 14 -10.58 -3.90 1.18
CA TRP A 14 -11.72 -3.04 1.54
C TRP A 14 -11.71 -1.76 0.70
N SER A 15 -11.17 -1.84 -0.51
CA SER A 15 -10.87 -0.71 -1.38
C SER A 15 -12.13 -0.10 -1.99
N TRP A 16 -12.01 1.16 -2.44
CA TRP A 16 -13.10 1.90 -3.08
C TRP A 16 -12.57 2.79 -4.20
N GLY A 17 -13.46 3.20 -5.11
CA GLY A 17 -13.13 4.16 -6.16
C GLY A 17 -12.05 3.69 -7.10
N GLY A 18 -12.17 2.46 -7.62
CA GLY A 18 -11.22 1.90 -8.56
C GLY A 18 -11.28 0.39 -8.63
N ALA A 19 -10.29 -0.21 -9.27
CA ALA A 19 -10.12 -1.66 -9.38
C ALA A 19 -8.79 -2.06 -8.76
N TYR A 20 -8.82 -2.95 -7.78
CA TYR A 20 -7.65 -3.33 -7.01
C TYR A 20 -7.62 -4.85 -6.86
N ALA A 21 -6.59 -5.49 -7.43
CA ALA A 21 -6.46 -6.95 -7.40
C ALA A 21 -5.02 -7.39 -7.70
N PRO A 22 -4.61 -8.58 -7.27
CA PRO A 22 -3.34 -9.15 -7.70
C PRO A 22 -3.29 -9.29 -9.22
N SER A 23 -2.13 -9.01 -9.80
CA SER A 23 -1.90 -9.03 -11.23
C SER A 23 -0.53 -9.60 -11.56
N THR A 24 -0.47 -10.38 -12.64
CA THR A 24 0.78 -10.91 -13.18
C THR A 24 1.44 -10.00 -14.22
N GLU A 25 0.83 -8.83 -14.50
CA GLU A 25 1.32 -7.89 -15.53
C GLU A 25 2.69 -7.30 -15.16
N ALA A 26 2.93 -7.06 -13.88
CA ALA A 26 4.20 -6.56 -13.37
C ALA A 26 4.40 -7.04 -11.93
N PHE A 27 5.64 -7.34 -11.56
CA PHE A 27 5.99 -7.72 -10.19
C PHE A 27 7.49 -7.56 -9.99
N ILE A 28 7.92 -7.35 -8.74
CA ILE A 28 9.34 -7.25 -8.40
C ILE A 28 9.88 -8.57 -7.89
N THR A 29 9.05 -9.34 -7.19
CA THR A 29 9.39 -10.68 -6.70
C THR A 29 8.19 -11.61 -6.86
N GLY A 30 8.45 -12.92 -6.82
CA GLY A 30 7.38 -13.92 -6.95
C GLY A 30 6.73 -13.92 -8.33
N THR A 31 5.42 -13.89 -8.39
CA THR A 31 4.65 -14.03 -9.64
C THR A 31 3.60 -12.95 -9.86
N SER A 32 3.31 -12.12 -8.87
CA SER A 32 2.31 -11.06 -9.00
C SER A 32 2.56 -9.90 -8.06
N SER A 33 1.94 -8.77 -8.39
CA SER A 33 1.86 -7.59 -7.54
C SER A 33 0.41 -7.17 -7.36
N MET A 34 0.14 -6.25 -6.44
CA MET A 34 -1.18 -5.64 -6.31
C MET A 34 -1.30 -4.52 -7.33
N LYS A 35 -2.17 -4.70 -8.32
CA LYS A 35 -2.51 -3.66 -9.29
C LYS A 35 -3.58 -2.76 -8.71
N ALA A 36 -3.29 -1.47 -8.65
CA ALA A 36 -4.18 -0.46 -8.13
C ALA A 36 -4.54 0.54 -9.24
N ALA A 37 -5.72 0.40 -9.80
CA ALA A 37 -6.26 1.30 -10.82
C ALA A 37 -7.24 2.28 -10.15
N PHE A 38 -6.72 3.44 -9.74
CA PHE A 38 -7.52 4.48 -9.09
C PHE A 38 -8.36 5.23 -10.10
N ASP A 39 -9.61 5.55 -9.74
CA ASP A 39 -10.54 6.30 -10.61
C ASP A 39 -10.39 7.81 -10.44
N ALA A 40 -10.47 8.53 -11.56
CA ALA A 40 -10.32 9.98 -11.60
C ALA A 40 -11.47 10.73 -10.91
N GLY A 41 -12.69 10.20 -10.95
CA GLY A 41 -13.89 10.87 -10.44
C GLY A 41 -14.05 10.82 -8.93
N GLY A 42 -13.20 10.09 -8.24
CA GLY A 42 -13.31 9.90 -6.81
C GLY A 42 -11.98 10.03 -6.09
N TRP A 43 -12.04 9.95 -4.79
CA TRP A 43 -10.90 9.84 -3.93
C TRP A 43 -10.65 8.36 -3.66
N GLY A 44 -10.35 7.62 -4.74
CA GLY A 44 -10.14 6.18 -4.66
C GLY A 44 -9.06 5.80 -3.66
N GLY A 45 -9.29 4.72 -2.95
CA GLY A 45 -8.35 4.21 -1.97
C GLY A 45 -8.16 2.72 -2.08
N MET A 46 -6.91 2.27 -2.15
CA MET A 46 -6.59 0.86 -1.96
C MET A 46 -6.44 0.62 -0.46
N GLN A 47 -7.47 0.08 0.15
CA GLN A 47 -7.47 -0.25 1.57
C GLN A 47 -7.31 -1.75 1.76
N LEU A 48 -6.23 -2.12 2.43
CA LEU A 48 -5.96 -3.50 2.82
C LEU A 48 -6.31 -3.62 4.29
N GLY A 49 -7.44 -4.26 4.56
CA GLY A 49 -8.03 -4.34 5.88
C GLY A 49 -7.91 -5.73 6.50
N ASN A 50 -7.95 -5.78 7.81
CA ASN A 50 -7.84 -7.03 8.56
C ASN A 50 -8.76 -7.00 9.77
N SER A 51 -9.85 -7.77 9.73
CA SER A 51 -10.83 -7.82 10.81
C SER A 51 -10.27 -8.44 12.09
N GLY A 52 -9.23 -9.27 11.97
CA GLY A 52 -8.59 -9.91 13.12
C GLY A 52 -7.41 -9.12 13.68
N SER A 53 -6.99 -8.06 13.00
CA SER A 53 -5.80 -7.27 13.25
C SER A 53 -4.49 -8.07 13.26
N VAL A 54 -3.36 -7.37 13.17
CA VAL A 54 -2.01 -7.95 13.22
C VAL A 54 -1.16 -7.14 14.17
N ASP A 55 -0.36 -7.81 14.97
CA ASP A 55 0.57 -7.15 15.88
C ASP A 55 1.89 -6.82 15.15
N ALA A 56 2.13 -5.55 14.91
CA ALA A 56 3.36 -5.02 14.34
C ALA A 56 4.19 -4.25 15.36
N SER A 57 3.90 -4.38 16.65
CA SER A 57 4.58 -3.61 17.72
C SER A 57 6.06 -3.93 17.83
N ALA A 58 6.49 -5.12 17.41
CA ALA A 58 7.91 -5.49 17.37
C ALA A 58 8.64 -5.05 16.12
N CYS A 59 7.94 -4.42 15.17
CA CYS A 59 8.51 -3.96 13.91
C CYS A 59 9.01 -2.52 14.01
N ARG A 60 10.01 -2.21 13.21
CA ARG A 60 10.59 -0.88 13.11
C ARG A 60 10.15 -0.14 11.85
N TYR A 61 9.87 -0.86 10.77
CA TYR A 61 9.60 -0.27 9.46
C TYR A 61 8.35 -0.82 8.83
N PHE A 62 7.67 0.04 8.08
CA PHE A 62 6.67 -0.34 7.10
C PHE A 62 7.27 -0.10 5.71
N ALA A 63 7.29 -1.11 4.85
CA ALA A 63 7.99 -1.04 3.58
C ALA A 63 7.21 -1.73 2.46
N PHE A 64 7.45 -1.26 1.24
CA PHE A 64 6.86 -1.84 0.04
C PHE A 64 7.64 -1.39 -1.19
N TRP A 65 7.48 -2.14 -2.29
CA TRP A 65 7.88 -1.70 -3.61
C TRP A 65 6.68 -1.14 -4.33
N ALA A 66 6.88 -0.09 -5.12
CA ALA A 66 5.84 0.47 -5.97
C ALA A 66 6.38 0.84 -7.35
N LYS A 67 5.57 0.56 -8.37
CA LYS A 67 5.87 0.94 -9.75
C LYS A 67 4.87 1.99 -10.20
N GLY A 68 5.39 3.09 -10.73
CA GLY A 68 4.59 4.23 -11.15
C GLY A 68 3.81 4.01 -12.44
N ALA A 69 2.91 4.95 -12.67
CA ALA A 69 2.12 5.08 -13.89
C ALA A 69 2.94 5.71 -15.02
N ASP A 70 2.31 6.46 -15.90
CA ASP A 70 2.94 7.11 -17.05
C ASP A 70 3.78 8.35 -16.69
N VAL A 71 3.54 8.95 -15.53
CA VAL A 71 4.27 10.11 -15.01
C VAL A 71 4.60 9.88 -13.53
N ASP A 72 5.56 10.65 -13.01
CA ASP A 72 5.78 10.72 -11.57
C ASP A 72 4.50 11.21 -10.88
N PHE A 73 4.10 10.58 -9.80
CA PHE A 73 2.83 10.91 -9.16
C PHE A 73 2.90 10.77 -7.64
N ASP A 74 2.28 11.73 -6.96
CA ASP A 74 2.23 11.74 -5.51
C ASP A 74 1.12 10.81 -5.01
N VAL A 75 1.50 9.94 -4.09
CA VAL A 75 0.62 8.99 -3.40
C VAL A 75 0.75 9.22 -1.91
N GLN A 76 -0.29 8.93 -1.17
CA GLN A 76 -0.23 8.97 0.29
C GLN A 76 -0.63 7.63 0.88
N VAL A 77 -0.08 7.33 2.05
CA VAL A 77 -0.36 6.09 2.78
C VAL A 77 -0.62 6.37 4.25
N THR A 78 -1.50 5.61 4.84
CA THR A 78 -1.74 5.61 6.27
C THR A 78 -1.84 4.19 6.82
N VAL A 79 -1.53 4.04 8.09
CA VAL A 79 -1.75 2.81 8.86
C VAL A 79 -2.69 3.15 10.01
N ASN A 80 -3.71 2.34 10.21
CA ASN A 80 -4.74 2.54 11.24
C ASN A 80 -5.37 3.93 11.24
N TRP A 81 -5.54 4.52 10.02
CA TRP A 81 -6.09 5.87 9.85
C TRP A 81 -5.33 6.96 10.63
N GLY A 82 -4.03 6.75 10.87
CA GLY A 82 -3.17 7.76 11.44
C GLY A 82 -2.80 8.84 10.44
N PRO A 83 -1.75 9.63 10.70
CA PRO A 83 -1.31 10.67 9.78
C PRO A 83 -1.01 10.10 8.39
N TRP A 84 -1.46 10.80 7.35
CA TRP A 84 -1.11 10.47 5.97
C TRP A 84 0.35 10.82 5.71
N LYS A 85 1.08 9.90 5.09
CA LYS A 85 2.45 10.12 4.63
C LYS A 85 2.48 10.15 3.12
N SER A 86 2.98 11.26 2.56
CA SER A 86 3.08 11.44 1.12
C SER A 86 4.41 10.94 0.59
N PHE A 87 4.40 10.39 -0.60
CA PHE A 87 5.59 9.96 -1.33
C PHE A 87 5.32 10.05 -2.83
N THR A 88 6.37 10.18 -3.62
CA THR A 88 6.26 10.26 -5.08
C THR A 88 6.73 8.95 -5.68
N ILE A 89 5.88 8.30 -6.47
CA ILE A 89 6.27 7.09 -7.22
C ILE A 89 6.76 7.52 -8.60
N PRO A 90 8.05 7.25 -8.93
CA PRO A 90 8.58 7.59 -10.25
C PRO A 90 7.87 6.82 -11.37
N ALA A 91 7.73 7.47 -12.52
CA ALA A 91 7.07 6.91 -13.69
C ALA A 91 7.68 5.58 -14.11
N LYS A 92 6.86 4.56 -14.28
CA LYS A 92 7.21 3.24 -14.84
C LYS A 92 8.41 2.55 -14.18
N THR A 93 8.78 2.95 -12.97
CA THR A 93 9.98 2.49 -12.28
C THR A 93 9.62 1.85 -10.96
N TRP A 94 10.12 0.64 -10.69
CA TRP A 94 10.02 0.03 -9.39
C TRP A 94 10.92 0.76 -8.39
N THR A 95 10.33 1.25 -7.29
CA THR A 95 11.02 1.99 -6.23
C THR A 95 10.67 1.41 -4.88
N TYR A 96 11.65 1.30 -4.01
CA TYR A 96 11.46 0.81 -2.64
C TYR A 96 11.18 1.98 -1.70
N PHE A 97 10.11 1.87 -0.93
CA PHE A 97 9.72 2.85 0.08
C PHE A 97 9.75 2.21 1.46
N LYS A 98 10.28 2.93 2.42
CA LYS A 98 10.40 2.45 3.80
C LYS A 98 10.12 3.59 4.76
N PHE A 99 9.15 3.39 5.65
CA PHE A 99 8.75 4.37 6.67
C PHE A 99 9.16 3.85 8.03
N ASP A 100 9.81 4.70 8.83
CA ASP A 100 10.20 4.39 10.20
C ASP A 100 8.96 4.52 11.11
N LEU A 101 8.54 3.44 11.72
CA LEU A 101 7.36 3.40 12.59
C LEU A 101 7.53 4.23 13.86
N LEU A 102 8.77 4.51 14.28
CA LEU A 102 9.03 5.36 15.45
C LEU A 102 8.70 6.84 15.17
N THR A 103 8.78 7.28 13.93
CA THR A 103 8.61 8.68 13.54
C THR A 103 7.38 8.94 12.68
N ALA A 104 6.74 7.90 12.16
CA ALA A 104 5.58 8.05 11.29
C ALA A 104 4.34 8.62 11.99
N GLY A 105 4.24 8.46 13.30
CA GLY A 105 3.09 8.94 14.06
C GLY A 105 1.88 8.01 14.04
N TRP A 106 2.01 6.83 13.44
CA TRP A 106 0.96 5.82 13.44
C TRP A 106 0.89 5.12 14.80
N THR A 107 -0.32 4.87 15.27
CA THR A 107 -0.58 4.30 16.60
C THR A 107 -1.29 2.95 16.53
N ASN A 108 -1.46 2.31 17.67
CA ASN A 108 -2.11 1.00 17.78
C ASN A 108 -1.43 -0.08 16.94
N LEU A 109 -0.10 -0.03 16.84
CA LEU A 109 0.66 -0.98 16.04
C LEU A 109 0.60 -2.41 16.57
N ASN A 110 0.15 -2.60 17.80
CA ASN A 110 -0.15 -3.93 18.36
C ASN A 110 -1.45 -4.52 17.78
N ALA A 111 -2.23 -3.72 17.06
CA ALA A 111 -3.49 -4.15 16.45
C ALA A 111 -3.71 -3.43 15.11
N VAL A 112 -2.84 -3.68 14.15
CA VAL A 112 -2.96 -3.11 12.80
C VAL A 112 -4.15 -3.76 12.10
N ASN A 113 -5.13 -2.95 11.71
CA ASN A 113 -6.33 -3.43 11.02
C ASN A 113 -6.49 -2.85 9.62
N ASN A 114 -5.71 -1.85 9.23
CA ASN A 114 -5.71 -1.39 7.85
C ASN A 114 -4.42 -0.70 7.46
N VAL A 115 -4.11 -0.81 6.18
CA VAL A 115 -3.10 -0.02 5.46
C VAL A 115 -3.80 0.52 4.23
N THR A 116 -3.79 1.84 4.04
CA THR A 116 -4.56 2.49 2.98
C THR A 116 -3.67 3.40 2.15
N PHE A 117 -3.72 3.20 0.83
CA PHE A 117 -3.05 4.04 -0.17
C PHE A 117 -4.10 4.84 -0.92
N GLN A 118 -3.84 6.12 -1.17
CA GLN A 118 -4.78 7.00 -1.84
C GLN A 118 -4.05 7.99 -2.74
N ILE A 119 -4.68 8.33 -3.87
CA ILE A 119 -4.25 9.44 -4.73
C ILE A 119 -5.37 10.47 -4.84
N LYS A 120 -5.04 11.67 -5.31
CA LYS A 120 -6.01 12.76 -5.47
C LYS A 120 -6.38 12.94 -6.93
N GLY A 121 -7.67 12.77 -7.23
CA GLY A 121 -8.30 13.27 -8.44
C GLY A 121 -7.67 12.89 -9.77
N ALA A 122 -7.10 11.70 -9.87
CA ALA A 122 -6.47 11.25 -11.10
C ALA A 122 -6.86 9.81 -11.42
N ASP A 123 -6.87 9.51 -12.70
CA ASP A 123 -7.10 8.17 -13.23
C ASP A 123 -5.74 7.55 -13.53
N LYS A 124 -5.17 6.83 -12.55
CA LYS A 124 -3.81 6.31 -12.61
C LYS A 124 -3.75 4.88 -12.10
N THR A 125 -2.90 4.08 -12.72
CA THR A 125 -2.65 2.70 -12.33
C THR A 125 -1.24 2.55 -11.79
N PHE A 126 -1.13 1.94 -10.61
CA PHE A 126 0.12 1.62 -9.96
C PHE A 126 0.19 0.14 -9.64
N TYR A 127 1.39 -0.34 -9.36
CA TYR A 127 1.62 -1.71 -8.88
C TYR A 127 2.37 -1.63 -7.56
N PHE A 128 1.91 -2.40 -6.57
CA PHE A 128 2.54 -2.51 -5.25
C PHE A 128 2.94 -3.95 -4.99
N ASP A 129 4.12 -4.16 -4.46
CA ASP A 129 4.63 -5.50 -4.18
C ASP A 129 5.38 -5.54 -2.84
N ASN A 130 5.42 -6.72 -2.23
CA ASN A 130 6.09 -6.94 -0.96
C ASN A 130 5.73 -5.88 0.10
N ILE A 131 4.44 -5.72 0.36
CA ILE A 131 3.95 -4.83 1.41
C ILE A 131 4.14 -5.54 2.74
N VAL A 132 5.03 -5.02 3.59
CA VAL A 132 5.47 -5.71 4.81
C VAL A 132 5.73 -4.75 5.97
N PHE A 133 5.59 -5.28 7.18
CA PHE A 133 6.16 -4.68 8.39
C PHE A 133 7.46 -5.42 8.71
N LEU A 134 8.53 -4.69 8.98
CA LEU A 134 9.88 -5.22 9.20
C LEU A 134 10.42 -4.81 10.56
N LYS A 135 11.23 -5.70 11.13
CA LYS A 135 11.98 -5.43 12.37
C LYS A 135 13.17 -4.52 12.17
#